data_0146127b43a494539eeee07cbd5baffb
#
_entry.id   0146127b43a494539eeee07cbd5baffb
#
_cell.length_a   1.000
_cell.length_b   1.000
_cell.length_c   1.000
_cell.angle_alpha   90.00
_cell.angle_beta   90.00
_cell.angle_gamma   90.00
#
_symmetry.space_group_name_H-M   'P 1'
#
loop_
_entity.id
_entity.type
_entity.pdbx_description
1 polymer ?
#
loop_
_entity_poly.entity_id
_entity_poly.type
_entity_poly.pdbx_seq_one_letter_code
_entity_poly.pdbx_strand_id
1 'polypeptide(L)' 'DESKKLIRDGDYALKLYYGVEQEAIWDIAKRYSTSVQAIMEENDLTEERLTEPGMLLIPIVC' A
#
# COMPACT_ATOMS: atom_id res chain seq x y z
N ASP A 1 -15.82 17.32 2.58
CA ASP A 1 -16.02 16.33 3.20
C ASP A 1 -14.90 15.60 3.71
N GLU A 2 -15.13 14.66 4.53
CA GLU A 2 -14.12 14.10 5.26
C GLU A 2 -13.24 13.21 4.51
N SER A 3 -13.77 12.44 3.66
CA SER A 3 -12.94 11.56 2.93
C SER A 3 -12.00 12.34 2.06
N LYS A 4 -12.40 13.47 1.61
CA LYS A 4 -11.53 14.26 0.87
C LYS A 4 -10.45 14.81 1.70
N LYS A 5 -10.70 15.03 2.96
CA LYS A 5 -9.70 15.54 3.77
C LYS A 5 -8.52 14.70 3.88
N LEU A 6 -8.72 13.41 3.93
CA LEU A 6 -7.61 12.53 4.02
C LEU A 6 -6.65 12.68 2.89
N ILE A 7 -7.16 12.90 1.71
CA ILE A 7 -6.30 13.05 0.58
C ILE A 7 -5.94 14.46 0.38
N ARG A 8 -6.85 15.33 0.75
CA ARG A 8 -6.67 16.71 0.55
C ARG A 8 -5.42 17.24 1.23
N ASP A 9 -5.07 16.65 2.31
CA ASP A 9 -3.91 17.12 2.99
C ASP A 9 -2.68 16.95 2.13
N GLY A 10 -2.83 16.18 1.06
CA GLY A 10 -1.74 16.10 0.13
C GLY A 10 -0.57 15.33 0.62
N ASP A 11 -0.72 14.75 1.75
CA ASP A 11 0.38 14.04 2.31
C ASP A 11 0.60 12.71 1.66
N TYR A 12 -0.45 12.08 1.18
CA TYR A 12 -0.30 10.86 0.44
C TYR A 12 -1.59 10.52 -0.27
N ALA A 13 -1.49 9.62 -1.21
CA ALA A 13 -2.62 9.13 -1.96
C ALA A 13 -2.56 7.63 -1.96
N LEU A 14 -3.66 6.98 -2.28
CA LEU A 14 -3.70 5.55 -2.34
C LEU A 14 -3.77 5.08 -3.76
N LYS A 15 -2.97 4.08 -4.10
CA LYS A 15 -3.01 3.49 -5.41
C LYS A 15 -3.46 2.06 -5.27
N LEU A 16 -4.16 1.54 -6.27
CA LEU A 16 -4.57 0.16 -6.25
C LEU A 16 -3.52 -0.67 -6.99
N TYR A 17 -3.16 -1.79 -6.40
CA TYR A 17 -2.17 -2.67 -6.99
C TYR A 17 -2.64 -4.10 -6.82
N TYR A 18 -2.65 -4.86 -7.90
CA TYR A 18 -3.06 -6.25 -7.80
C TYR A 18 -1.80 -7.09 -7.59
N GLY A 19 -1.65 -7.63 -6.41
CA GLY A 19 -0.48 -8.43 -6.09
C GLY A 19 -0.71 -9.90 -6.37
N VAL A 20 0.36 -10.62 -6.58
CA VAL A 20 0.27 -12.04 -6.84
C VAL A 20 0.79 -12.81 -5.64
N GLU A 21 0.46 -14.09 -5.60
CA GLU A 21 0.86 -14.93 -4.50
C GLU A 21 2.39 -14.97 -4.38
N GLN A 22 2.88 -14.91 -3.17
CA GLN A 22 4.31 -14.95 -2.88
C GLN A 22 5.07 -13.67 -3.23
N GLU A 23 4.37 -12.65 -3.64
CA GLU A 23 5.03 -11.40 -3.96
C GLU A 23 5.50 -10.71 -2.69
N ALA A 24 6.74 -10.21 -2.68
CA ALA A 24 7.27 -9.56 -1.50
C ALA A 24 6.76 -8.14 -1.41
N ILE A 25 6.29 -7.75 -0.23
CA ILE A 25 5.81 -6.39 -0.02
C ILE A 25 6.96 -5.40 -0.23
N TRP A 26 8.19 -5.83 0.10
CA TRP A 26 9.35 -4.99 -0.09
C TRP A 26 9.53 -4.55 -1.55
N ASP A 27 9.26 -5.45 -2.48
CA ASP A 27 9.38 -5.12 -3.90
C ASP A 27 8.32 -4.09 -4.29
N ILE A 28 7.13 -4.23 -3.75
CA ILE A 28 6.06 -3.30 -4.04
C ILE A 28 6.40 -1.93 -3.46
N ALA A 29 6.89 -1.92 -2.23
CA ALA A 29 7.23 -0.68 -1.58
C ALA A 29 8.32 0.07 -2.35
N LYS A 30 9.29 -0.68 -2.86
CA LYS A 30 10.36 -0.08 -3.60
C LYS A 30 9.86 0.51 -4.91
N ARG A 31 8.96 -0.19 -5.56
CA ARG A 31 8.40 0.28 -6.81
C ARG A 31 7.63 1.59 -6.64
N TYR A 32 6.93 1.75 -5.54
CA TYR A 32 6.11 2.93 -5.32
C TYR A 32 6.75 3.93 -4.37
N SER A 33 7.99 3.71 -3.98
CA SER A 33 8.70 4.63 -3.10
C SER A 33 7.98 4.85 -1.78
N THR A 34 7.48 3.77 -1.21
CA THR A 34 6.82 3.85 0.07
C THR A 34 7.50 2.83 0.98
N SER A 35 6.95 2.57 2.16
CA SER A 35 7.59 1.67 3.08
C SER A 35 6.77 0.40 3.22
N VAL A 36 7.46 -0.68 3.56
CA VAL A 36 6.80 -1.96 3.76
C VAL A 36 5.77 -1.83 4.88
N GLN A 37 6.14 -1.15 5.95
CA GLN A 37 5.25 -1.01 7.07
C GLN A 37 3.98 -0.24 6.68
N ALA A 38 4.12 0.81 5.87
CA ALA A 38 2.96 1.58 5.47
C ALA A 38 1.99 0.72 4.68
N ILE A 39 2.51 -0.11 3.78
CA ILE A 39 1.66 -0.97 2.99
C ILE A 39 0.98 -2.00 3.88
N MET A 40 1.73 -2.58 4.79
CA MET A 40 1.17 -3.59 5.66
C MET A 40 0.07 -3.03 6.55
N GLU A 41 0.30 -1.83 7.07
CA GLU A 41 -0.69 -1.21 7.93
C GLU A 41 -1.93 -0.82 7.14
N GLU A 42 -1.75 -0.32 5.94
CA GLU A 42 -2.88 0.10 5.14
C GLU A 42 -3.76 -1.09 4.75
N ASN A 43 -3.16 -2.26 4.60
CA ASN A 43 -3.89 -3.44 4.15
C ASN A 43 -4.08 -4.49 5.24
N ASP A 44 -3.73 -4.12 6.47
CA ASP A 44 -3.93 -5.01 7.60
C ASP A 44 -3.21 -6.32 7.40
N LEU A 45 -2.00 -6.27 6.89
CA LEU A 45 -1.20 -7.46 6.65
C LEU A 45 -0.30 -7.75 7.84
N THR A 46 -0.05 -9.02 8.06
CA THR A 46 0.81 -9.42 9.16
C THR A 46 2.11 -10.03 8.68
N GLU A 47 2.28 -10.21 7.37
CA GLU A 47 3.49 -10.77 6.83
C GLU A 47 4.02 -9.90 5.71
N GLU A 48 5.32 -10.00 5.47
CA GLU A 48 5.95 -9.16 4.47
C GLU A 48 5.89 -9.75 3.08
N ARG A 49 5.06 -10.75 2.90
CA ARG A 49 4.90 -11.39 1.60
C ARG A 49 3.44 -11.78 1.46
N LEU A 50 2.91 -11.62 0.27
CA LEU A 50 1.52 -11.96 0.05
C LEU A 50 1.32 -13.46 0.11
N THR A 51 0.31 -13.89 0.84
CA THR A 51 0.02 -15.31 0.91
C THR A 51 -0.98 -15.71 -0.15
N GLU A 52 -1.66 -14.76 -0.76
CA GLU A 52 -2.59 -15.04 -1.82
C GLU A 52 -2.74 -13.80 -2.67
N PRO A 53 -3.15 -13.94 -3.92
CA PRO A 53 -3.27 -12.78 -4.78
C PRO A 53 -4.45 -11.93 -4.36
N GLY A 54 -4.38 -10.66 -4.66
CA GLY A 54 -5.47 -9.77 -4.32
C GLY A 54 -5.08 -8.33 -4.52
N MET A 55 -6.07 -7.46 -4.34
CA MET A 55 -5.84 -6.05 -4.49
C MET A 55 -5.26 -5.46 -3.21
N LEU A 56 -4.33 -4.55 -3.38
CA LEU A 56 -3.71 -3.87 -2.26
C LEU A 56 -3.86 -2.38 -2.43
N LEU A 57 -3.93 -1.68 -1.32
CA LEU A 57 -3.92 -0.24 -1.32
C LEU A 57 -2.50 0.19 -0.99
N ILE A 58 -1.90 0.94 -1.88
CA ILE A 58 -0.51 1.35 -1.72
C ILE A 58 -0.48 2.83 -1.38
N PRO A 59 -0.06 3.19 -0.17
CA PRO A 59 0.01 4.61 0.20
C PRO A 59 1.23 5.24 -0.45
N ILE A 60 0.98 6.27 -1.22
CA ILE A 60 2.03 6.98 -1.92
C ILE A 60 2.21 8.32 -1.23
N VAL A 61 3.41 8.55 -0.73
CA VAL A 61 3.70 9.81 -0.07
C VAL A 61 4.28 10.76 -1.08
N CYS A 62 3.69 11.91 -1.18
CA CYS A 62 4.12 12.90 -2.16
C CYS A 62 5.21 13.82 -1.63
#